data_15d34cdc671d523a3ec7da36ada133df
#
_entry.id   15d34cdc671d523a3ec7da36ada133df
#
_cell.length_a   1.000
_cell.length_b   1.000
_cell.length_c   1.000
_cell.angle_alpha   90.00
_cell.angle_beta   90.00
_cell.angle_gamma   90.00
#
_symmetry.space_group_name_H-M   'P 1'
#
loop_
_entity.id
_entity.type
_entity.pdbx_description
1 polymer ?
#
loop_
_entity_poly.entity_id
_entity_poly.type
_entity_poly.pdbx_seq_one_letter_code
_entity_poly.pdbx_strand_id
1 'polypeptide(L)'
;GDTGEAEALRLRALEVVEHIADRVAVIDGVTTRIVQPRGLSNHTPSLRILWDRDRAGISGETVSQMLFDSDPRITLSAVDGDRVPEQTGISVNPYMLSPGNERIVADRLYEVLSSQAHTPIPAPRPPVADLTGEWTAEIEYAAGRSSHTLHLRQRGNDVTGAHQGDFVTRDLSGRLEGDVVRLRSTYSEEHGDALTFTFSGTVTGDQISGSLDMGEYLGATWTATRRAV
;
A
#
# COMPACT_ATOMS: atom_id res chain seq x y z
N GLY A 1 1.28 3.77 -38.84
CA GLY A 1 1.32 5.09 -38.11
C GLY A 1 1.17 4.98 -36.62
N ASP A 2 0.43 3.97 -36.13
CA ASP A 2 -0.03 3.90 -34.76
C ASP A 2 1.02 3.33 -33.76
N THR A 3 1.87 2.43 -34.19
CA THR A 3 2.86 1.78 -33.33
C THR A 3 4.06 2.68 -32.98
N GLY A 4 4.43 3.60 -33.85
CA GLY A 4 5.56 4.52 -33.61
C GLY A 4 5.22 5.64 -32.62
N GLU A 5 4.01 6.15 -32.65
CA GLU A 5 3.52 7.17 -31.71
C GLU A 5 3.36 6.59 -30.29
N ALA A 6 2.80 5.40 -30.18
CA ALA A 6 2.65 4.72 -28.89
C ALA A 6 4.01 4.42 -28.23
N GLU A 7 5.00 3.99 -29.02
CA GLU A 7 6.35 3.75 -28.52
C GLU A 7 7.06 5.06 -28.12
N ALA A 8 6.90 6.14 -28.87
CA ALA A 8 7.45 7.44 -28.51
C ALA A 8 6.84 7.98 -27.20
N LEU A 9 5.53 7.82 -27.01
CA LEU A 9 4.86 8.17 -25.74
C LEU A 9 5.37 7.33 -24.57
N ARG A 10 5.55 6.04 -24.76
CA ARG A 10 6.09 5.15 -23.74
C ARG A 10 7.50 5.52 -23.34
N LEU A 11 8.38 5.79 -24.29
CA LEU A 11 9.77 6.19 -24.04
C LEU A 11 9.83 7.52 -23.29
N ARG A 12 9.03 8.50 -23.71
CA ARG A 12 8.93 9.77 -23.03
C ARG A 12 8.43 9.63 -21.59
N ALA A 13 7.39 8.80 -21.40
CA ALA A 13 6.88 8.54 -20.06
C ALA A 13 7.94 7.86 -19.17
N LEU A 14 8.78 7.00 -19.73
CA LEU A 14 9.89 6.37 -19.02
C LEU A 14 10.92 7.43 -18.60
N GLU A 15 11.35 8.32 -19.50
CA GLU A 15 12.27 9.42 -19.17
C GLU A 15 11.74 10.30 -18.03
N VAL A 16 10.44 10.61 -18.05
CA VAL A 16 9.78 11.40 -16.99
C VAL A 16 9.86 10.70 -15.64
N VAL A 17 9.48 9.42 -15.57
CA VAL A 17 9.47 8.68 -14.29
C VAL A 17 10.88 8.39 -13.80
N GLU A 18 11.85 8.16 -14.68
CA GLU A 18 13.27 8.02 -14.32
C GLU A 18 13.81 9.31 -13.72
N HIS A 19 13.53 10.47 -14.34
CA HIS A 19 13.97 11.77 -13.82
C HIS A 19 13.45 12.03 -12.40
N ILE A 20 12.16 11.75 -12.16
CA ILE A 20 11.56 11.92 -10.84
C ILE A 20 12.16 10.91 -9.85
N ALA A 21 12.33 9.64 -10.26
CA ALA A 21 12.91 8.60 -9.44
C ALA A 21 14.33 8.95 -8.98
N ASP A 22 15.19 9.39 -9.89
CA ASP A 22 16.58 9.77 -9.60
C ASP A 22 16.65 10.92 -8.59
N ARG A 23 15.73 11.89 -8.71
CA ARG A 23 15.69 13.06 -7.83
C ARG A 23 15.33 12.71 -6.39
N VAL A 24 14.44 11.75 -6.17
CA VAL A 24 13.98 11.37 -4.83
C VAL A 24 14.74 10.18 -4.24
N ALA A 25 15.40 9.37 -5.06
CA ALA A 25 16.16 8.20 -4.61
C ALA A 25 17.38 8.56 -3.71
N VAL A 26 17.82 9.80 -3.74
CA VAL A 26 18.91 10.28 -2.86
C VAL A 26 18.46 10.53 -1.42
N ILE A 27 17.14 10.50 -1.15
CA ILE A 27 16.58 10.71 0.19
C ILE A 27 16.69 9.40 0.97
N ASP A 28 17.30 9.45 2.14
CA ASP A 28 17.45 8.26 2.99
C ASP A 28 16.09 7.67 3.39
N GLY A 29 15.95 6.37 3.17
CA GLY A 29 14.72 5.62 3.48
C GLY A 29 13.63 5.71 2.41
N VAL A 30 13.86 6.42 1.30
CA VAL A 30 12.98 6.43 0.13
C VAL A 30 13.43 5.35 -0.87
N THR A 31 12.49 4.59 -1.38
CA THR A 31 12.71 3.61 -2.46
C THR A 31 11.80 3.91 -3.64
N THR A 32 12.31 3.67 -4.84
CA THR A 32 11.56 3.91 -6.08
C THR A 32 11.40 2.62 -6.87
N ARG A 33 10.25 2.47 -7.53
CA ARG A 33 9.97 1.34 -8.42
C ARG A 33 9.17 1.80 -9.63
N ILE A 34 9.74 1.63 -10.81
CA ILE A 34 9.00 1.83 -12.07
C ILE A 34 8.15 0.59 -12.32
N VAL A 35 6.85 0.82 -12.45
CA VAL A 35 5.86 -0.22 -12.70
C VAL A 35 5.50 -0.19 -14.18
N GLN A 36 5.80 -1.28 -14.87
CA GLN A 36 5.39 -1.45 -16.26
C GLN A 36 3.90 -1.81 -16.33
N PRO A 37 3.16 -1.25 -17.29
CA PRO A 37 1.75 -1.57 -17.46
C PRO A 37 1.56 -3.06 -17.79
N ARG A 38 0.57 -3.67 -17.16
CA ARG A 38 0.14 -5.04 -17.42
C ARG A 38 -1.26 -4.97 -18.02
N GLY A 39 -1.38 -4.91 -19.32
CA GLY A 39 -2.71 -4.89 -19.93
C GLY A 39 -2.69 -4.33 -21.34
N LEU A 40 -3.80 -4.53 -22.05
CA LEU A 40 -3.96 -4.15 -23.45
C LEU A 40 -4.28 -2.65 -23.65
N SER A 41 -4.73 -1.96 -22.61
CA SER A 41 -5.26 -0.59 -22.71
C SER A 41 -4.33 0.51 -22.19
N ASN A 42 -3.40 0.20 -21.28
CA ASN A 42 -2.46 1.18 -20.75
C ASN A 42 -1.02 0.74 -21.01
N HIS A 43 -0.30 1.51 -21.80
CA HIS A 43 1.09 1.25 -22.19
C HIS A 43 2.09 2.18 -21.50
N THR A 44 1.64 3.02 -20.58
CA THR A 44 2.48 4.05 -19.94
C THR A 44 3.03 3.54 -18.61
N PRO A 45 4.37 3.52 -18.42
CA PRO A 45 4.95 3.20 -17.12
C PRO A 45 4.55 4.22 -16.06
N SER A 46 4.41 3.78 -14.83
CA SER A 46 4.19 4.63 -13.66
C SER A 46 5.33 4.46 -12.64
N LEU A 47 5.49 5.44 -11.76
CA LEU A 47 6.49 5.40 -10.70
C LEU A 47 5.81 5.24 -9.36
N ARG A 48 6.26 4.29 -8.55
CA ARG A 48 5.96 4.22 -7.12
C ARG A 48 7.16 4.72 -6.33
N ILE A 49 6.91 5.67 -5.45
CA ILE A 49 7.86 6.22 -4.50
C ILE A 49 7.39 5.80 -3.13
N LEU A 50 8.15 4.99 -2.42
CA LEU A 50 7.76 4.34 -1.18
C LEU A 50 8.73 4.67 -0.07
N TRP A 51 8.22 4.84 1.15
CA TRP A 51 9.00 5.06 2.36
C TRP A 51 8.31 4.44 3.57
N ASP A 52 9.05 4.31 4.66
CA ASP A 52 8.50 3.90 5.95
C ASP A 52 7.81 5.11 6.60
N ARG A 53 6.51 5.00 6.82
CA ARG A 53 5.68 6.08 7.38
C ARG A 53 6.16 6.54 8.74
N ASP A 54 6.50 5.58 9.60
CA ASP A 54 6.86 5.89 10.98
C ASP A 54 8.27 6.51 11.06
N ARG A 55 9.17 6.10 10.15
CA ARG A 55 10.50 6.69 10.02
C ARG A 55 10.46 8.09 9.43
N ALA A 56 9.68 8.31 8.39
CA ALA A 56 9.55 9.61 7.75
C ALA A 56 8.61 10.56 8.51
N GLY A 57 7.76 10.05 9.41
CA GLY A 57 6.78 10.86 10.15
C GLY A 57 5.65 11.41 9.30
N ILE A 58 5.47 10.87 8.07
CA ILE A 58 4.46 11.37 7.12
C ILE A 58 3.90 10.22 6.27
N SER A 59 2.59 10.25 6.01
CA SER A 59 1.94 9.28 5.13
C SER A 59 1.87 9.74 3.67
N GLY A 60 1.63 8.81 2.75
CA GLY A 60 1.40 9.11 1.34
C GLY A 60 0.20 10.03 1.12
N GLU A 61 -0.88 9.83 1.88
CA GLU A 61 -2.07 10.67 1.85
C GLU A 61 -1.73 12.12 2.24
N THR A 62 -0.94 12.29 3.31
CA THR A 62 -0.52 13.63 3.75
C THR A 62 0.35 14.31 2.69
N VAL A 63 1.31 13.60 2.10
CA VAL A 63 2.14 14.15 1.02
C VAL A 63 1.29 14.49 -0.21
N SER A 64 0.36 13.63 -0.59
CA SER A 64 -0.57 13.88 -1.70
C SER A 64 -1.40 15.14 -1.45
N GLN A 65 -1.94 15.32 -0.24
CA GLN A 65 -2.70 16.50 0.13
C GLN A 65 -1.86 17.78 0.14
N MET A 66 -0.64 17.74 0.71
CA MET A 66 0.27 18.88 0.71
C MET A 66 0.62 19.35 -0.70
N LEU A 67 0.84 18.43 -1.63
CA LEU A 67 1.13 18.74 -3.02
C LEU A 67 -0.11 19.25 -3.76
N PHE A 68 -1.29 18.72 -3.44
CA PHE A 68 -2.55 19.21 -3.99
C PHE A 68 -2.87 20.65 -3.55
N ASP A 69 -2.54 21.02 -2.33
CA ASP A 69 -2.76 22.36 -1.77
C ASP A 69 -1.64 23.37 -2.11
N SER A 70 -0.57 22.89 -2.77
CA SER A 70 0.56 23.74 -3.14
C SER A 70 0.34 24.56 -4.42
N ASP A 71 1.22 25.50 -4.65
CA ASP A 71 1.33 26.23 -5.92
C ASP A 71 2.72 25.98 -6.53
N PRO A 72 2.83 25.39 -7.71
CA PRO A 72 1.73 24.83 -8.51
C PRO A 72 1.07 23.63 -7.84
N ARG A 73 -0.23 23.44 -8.09
CA ARG A 73 -0.96 22.27 -7.62
C ARG A 73 -0.51 21.02 -8.34
N ILE A 74 -0.18 19.97 -7.57
CA ILE A 74 0.26 18.67 -8.08
C ILE A 74 -0.67 17.61 -7.54
N THR A 75 -1.35 16.88 -8.42
CA THR A 75 -2.24 15.77 -8.05
C THR A 75 -1.54 14.44 -8.22
N LEU A 76 -1.31 13.74 -7.13
CA LEU A 76 -0.73 12.40 -7.09
C LEU A 76 -1.61 11.47 -6.25
N SER A 77 -1.55 10.17 -6.53
CA SER A 77 -2.28 9.17 -5.76
C SER A 77 -1.43 8.60 -4.64
N ALA A 78 -1.95 8.58 -3.43
CA ALA A 78 -1.34 7.85 -2.34
C ALA A 78 -1.41 6.34 -2.62
N VAL A 79 -0.39 5.60 -2.21
CA VAL A 79 -0.31 4.15 -2.35
C VAL A 79 0.31 3.53 -1.10
N ASP A 80 -0.08 2.30 -0.83
CA ASP A 80 0.61 1.48 0.16
C ASP A 80 1.75 0.69 -0.49
N GLY A 81 2.74 0.37 0.31
CA GLY A 81 3.82 -0.52 -0.09
C GLY A 81 3.52 -1.99 0.20
N ASP A 82 4.55 -2.82 0.10
CA ASP A 82 4.45 -4.25 0.34
C ASP A 82 4.37 -4.59 1.85
N ARG A 83 4.78 -3.66 2.71
CA ARG A 83 4.71 -3.75 4.18
C ARG A 83 3.68 -2.76 4.71
N VAL A 84 2.51 -3.24 5.03
CA VAL A 84 1.40 -2.44 5.56
C VAL A 84 1.27 -2.70 7.07
N PRO A 85 1.07 -1.68 7.90
CA PRO A 85 0.83 -0.26 7.58
C PRO A 85 2.09 0.60 7.47
N GLU A 86 3.29 0.05 7.63
CA GLU A 86 4.51 0.83 7.78
C GLU A 86 4.96 1.48 6.48
N GLN A 87 4.78 0.79 5.35
CA GLN A 87 5.20 1.30 4.06
C GLN A 87 4.04 2.02 3.37
N THR A 88 4.26 3.28 3.10
CA THR A 88 3.35 4.18 2.41
C THR A 88 4.06 4.83 1.24
N GLY A 89 3.34 5.53 0.39
CA GLY A 89 3.99 6.20 -0.73
C GLY A 89 3.03 6.95 -1.65
N ILE A 90 3.57 7.26 -2.81
CA ILE A 90 2.88 7.97 -3.88
C ILE A 90 3.10 7.24 -5.20
N SER A 91 2.08 7.24 -6.04
CA SER A 91 2.15 6.85 -7.45
C SER A 91 2.14 8.09 -8.33
N VAL A 92 3.11 8.16 -9.24
CA VAL A 92 3.17 9.16 -10.30
C VAL A 92 2.82 8.50 -11.62
N ASN A 93 1.74 8.98 -12.24
CA ASN A 93 1.37 8.59 -13.59
C ASN A 93 1.74 9.75 -14.54
N PRO A 94 2.71 9.56 -15.45
CA PRO A 94 3.22 10.64 -16.30
C PRO A 94 2.31 11.01 -17.48
N TYR A 95 1.22 10.28 -17.71
CA TYR A 95 0.37 10.41 -18.90
C TYR A 95 -0.14 11.86 -19.15
N MET A 96 -0.45 12.60 -18.09
CA MET A 96 -0.97 13.98 -18.19
C MET A 96 0.11 15.05 -17.93
N LEU A 97 1.36 14.66 -17.74
CA LEU A 97 2.44 15.61 -17.49
C LEU A 97 2.88 16.30 -18.79
N SER A 98 2.78 17.63 -18.81
CA SER A 98 3.35 18.45 -19.88
C SER A 98 4.89 18.45 -19.81
N PRO A 99 5.59 18.62 -20.94
CA PRO A 99 7.04 18.70 -20.97
C PRO A 99 7.60 19.76 -20.02
N GLY A 100 8.58 19.38 -19.21
CA GLY A 100 9.22 20.26 -18.21
C GLY A 100 8.58 20.21 -16.81
N ASN A 101 7.32 19.71 -16.70
CA ASN A 101 6.65 19.58 -15.40
C ASN A 101 7.24 18.46 -14.55
N GLU A 102 7.94 17.50 -15.13
CA GLU A 102 8.65 16.45 -14.41
C GLU A 102 9.65 17.02 -13.41
N ARG A 103 10.31 18.14 -13.74
CA ARG A 103 11.25 18.83 -12.84
C ARG A 103 10.54 19.43 -11.65
N ILE A 104 9.40 20.07 -11.89
CA ILE A 104 8.59 20.70 -10.83
C ILE A 104 8.10 19.60 -9.87
N VAL A 105 7.57 18.49 -10.40
CA VAL A 105 7.09 17.36 -9.57
C VAL A 105 8.25 16.76 -8.78
N ALA A 106 9.40 16.54 -9.43
CA ALA A 106 10.58 15.97 -8.80
C ALA A 106 11.10 16.84 -7.64
N ASP A 107 11.25 18.15 -7.88
CA ASP A 107 11.76 19.08 -6.87
C ASP A 107 10.78 19.25 -5.70
N ARG A 108 9.48 19.35 -5.96
CA ARG A 108 8.47 19.45 -4.90
C ARG A 108 8.38 18.18 -4.06
N LEU A 109 8.45 17.01 -4.68
CA LEU A 109 8.53 15.74 -3.94
C LEU A 109 9.80 15.67 -3.08
N TYR A 110 10.94 16.07 -3.66
CA TYR A 110 12.19 16.13 -2.92
C TYR A 110 12.09 17.08 -1.71
N GLU A 111 11.58 18.28 -1.88
CA GLU A 111 11.38 19.26 -0.80
C GLU A 111 10.51 18.71 0.31
N VAL A 112 9.34 18.15 -0.03
CA VAL A 112 8.40 17.63 0.96
C VAL A 112 9.00 16.44 1.70
N LEU A 113 9.59 15.47 1.02
CA LEU A 113 10.12 14.26 1.64
C LEU A 113 11.42 14.51 2.42
N SER A 114 12.27 15.43 1.96
CA SER A 114 13.54 15.76 2.66
C SER A 114 13.34 16.69 3.86
N SER A 115 12.26 17.48 3.89
CA SER A 115 11.94 18.39 5.00
C SER A 115 11.41 17.70 6.24
N GLN A 116 11.00 16.42 6.12
CA GLN A 116 10.50 15.69 7.27
C GLN A 116 11.64 15.33 8.21
N ALA A 117 11.52 15.75 9.45
CA ALA A 117 12.45 15.32 10.49
C ALA A 117 12.31 13.81 10.64
N HIS A 118 13.38 13.06 10.44
CA HIS A 118 13.39 11.63 10.73
C HIS A 118 13.17 11.43 12.22
N THR A 119 11.92 11.19 12.61
CA THR A 119 11.61 10.78 13.97
C THR A 119 12.18 9.38 14.16
N PRO A 120 12.98 9.13 15.21
CA PRO A 120 13.42 7.78 15.51
C PRO A 120 12.19 6.88 15.60
N ILE A 121 12.18 5.79 14.82
CA ILE A 121 11.09 4.80 14.89
C ILE A 121 11.17 4.19 16.29
N PRO A 122 10.13 4.31 17.14
CA PRO A 122 10.06 3.53 18.36
C PRO A 122 10.18 2.05 17.97
N ALA A 123 10.98 1.30 18.73
CA ALA A 123 11.02 -0.15 18.51
C ALA A 123 9.59 -0.70 18.59
N PRO A 124 9.18 -1.57 17.65
CA PRO A 124 7.83 -2.12 17.65
C PRO A 124 7.57 -2.83 18.98
N ARG A 125 6.40 -2.64 19.57
CA ARG A 125 6.04 -3.33 20.81
C ARG A 125 6.07 -4.84 20.57
N PRO A 126 6.72 -5.63 21.45
CA PRO A 126 6.73 -7.09 21.30
C PRO A 126 5.29 -7.62 21.20
N PRO A 127 5.05 -8.62 20.32
CA PRO A 127 3.71 -9.20 20.17
C PRO A 127 3.29 -9.91 21.46
N VAL A 128 2.02 -9.78 21.84
CA VAL A 128 1.47 -10.45 23.04
C VAL A 128 1.15 -11.93 22.82
N ALA A 129 1.10 -12.36 21.55
CA ALA A 129 0.74 -13.72 21.17
C ALA A 129 1.47 -14.14 19.87
N ASP A 130 1.52 -15.44 19.62
CA ASP A 130 1.87 -16.01 18.31
C ASP A 130 0.57 -16.30 17.54
N LEU A 131 0.38 -15.62 16.41
CA LEU A 131 -0.78 -15.80 15.54
C LEU A 131 -0.63 -16.96 14.56
N THR A 132 0.49 -17.68 14.55
CA THR A 132 0.71 -18.80 13.64
C THR A 132 -0.41 -19.82 13.79
N GLY A 133 -1.01 -20.23 12.67
CA GLY A 133 -2.08 -21.21 12.64
C GLY A 133 -3.22 -20.83 11.71
N GLU A 134 -4.31 -21.56 11.82
CA GLU A 134 -5.54 -21.38 11.06
C GLU A 134 -6.59 -20.67 11.92
N TRP A 135 -7.23 -19.66 11.34
CA TRP A 135 -8.24 -18.84 11.99
C TRP A 135 -9.51 -18.78 11.14
N THR A 136 -10.65 -18.95 11.77
CA THR A 136 -11.95 -18.67 11.13
C THR A 136 -12.32 -17.22 11.39
N ALA A 137 -12.44 -16.42 10.32
CA ALA A 137 -12.80 -15.01 10.37
C ALA A 137 -14.23 -14.81 9.92
N GLU A 138 -15.09 -14.39 10.84
CA GLU A 138 -16.46 -13.99 10.57
C GLU A 138 -16.51 -12.50 10.27
N ILE A 139 -17.00 -12.13 9.10
CA ILE A 139 -17.07 -10.74 8.62
C ILE A 139 -18.53 -10.34 8.54
N GLU A 140 -18.86 -9.21 9.17
CA GLU A 140 -20.19 -8.63 9.17
C GLU A 140 -20.21 -7.34 8.36
N TYR A 141 -20.79 -7.41 7.17
CA TYR A 141 -21.01 -6.29 6.27
C TYR A 141 -22.34 -5.61 6.57
N ALA A 142 -22.55 -4.43 6.00
CA ALA A 142 -23.85 -3.74 6.10
C ALA A 142 -25.03 -4.57 5.56
N ALA A 143 -24.79 -5.45 4.59
CA ALA A 143 -25.82 -6.23 3.88
C ALA A 143 -25.71 -7.75 4.09
N GLY A 144 -24.89 -8.25 5.00
CA GLY A 144 -24.74 -9.70 5.19
C GLY A 144 -23.49 -10.10 5.95
N ARG A 145 -23.22 -11.40 5.95
CA ARG A 145 -22.06 -12.01 6.64
C ARG A 145 -21.38 -13.00 5.71
N SER A 146 -20.07 -13.16 5.89
CA SER A 146 -19.30 -14.25 5.29
C SER A 146 -18.28 -14.80 6.29
N SER A 147 -17.93 -16.05 6.09
CA SER A 147 -16.93 -16.76 6.90
C SER A 147 -15.72 -17.07 6.04
N HIS A 148 -14.58 -16.50 6.40
CA HIS A 148 -13.32 -16.66 5.69
C HIS A 148 -12.31 -17.44 6.53
N THR A 149 -11.27 -17.97 5.91
CA THR A 149 -10.16 -18.62 6.62
C THR A 149 -8.88 -17.80 6.44
N LEU A 150 -8.18 -17.54 7.56
CA LEU A 150 -6.85 -16.94 7.55
C LEU A 150 -5.83 -18.01 7.94
N HIS A 151 -4.84 -18.25 7.06
CA HIS A 151 -3.69 -19.10 7.34
C HIS A 151 -2.51 -18.21 7.67
N LEU A 152 -2.13 -18.10 8.94
CA LEU A 152 -1.16 -17.14 9.42
C LEU A 152 0.16 -17.81 9.79
N ARG A 153 1.27 -17.15 9.51
CA ARG A 153 2.63 -17.44 9.97
C ARG A 153 3.23 -16.18 10.54
N GLN A 154 3.74 -16.25 11.76
CA GLN A 154 4.34 -15.10 12.43
C GLN A 154 5.83 -15.30 12.64
N ARG A 155 6.61 -14.23 12.44
CA ARG A 155 8.02 -14.11 12.79
C ARG A 155 8.26 -12.78 13.49
N GLY A 156 8.45 -12.80 14.80
CA GLY A 156 8.50 -11.58 15.59
C GLY A 156 7.19 -10.81 15.45
N ASN A 157 7.25 -9.57 15.02
CA ASN A 157 6.06 -8.75 14.76
C ASN A 157 5.43 -9.00 13.37
N ASP A 158 6.18 -9.56 12.41
CA ASP A 158 5.70 -9.72 11.05
C ASP A 158 4.78 -10.95 10.92
N VAL A 159 3.64 -10.75 10.27
CA VAL A 159 2.63 -11.78 10.00
C VAL A 159 2.45 -11.90 8.50
N THR A 160 2.55 -13.11 7.99
CA THR A 160 2.32 -13.42 6.57
C THR A 160 1.41 -14.62 6.44
N GLY A 161 0.83 -14.83 5.27
CA GLY A 161 0.01 -16.02 5.04
C GLY A 161 -0.94 -15.90 3.88
N ALA A 162 -2.10 -16.53 4.02
CA ALA A 162 -3.15 -16.52 3.01
C ALA A 162 -4.52 -16.20 3.63
N HIS A 163 -5.32 -15.47 2.90
CA HIS A 163 -6.71 -15.19 3.19
C HIS A 163 -7.58 -15.91 2.16
N GLN A 164 -8.31 -16.90 2.59
CA GLN A 164 -9.27 -17.65 1.79
C GLN A 164 -10.67 -17.09 2.03
N GLY A 165 -11.19 -16.39 1.04
CA GLY A 165 -12.59 -15.94 0.99
C GLY A 165 -13.49 -16.98 0.31
N ASP A 166 -14.73 -16.58 -0.01
CA ASP A 166 -15.72 -17.48 -0.61
C ASP A 166 -15.31 -18.00 -1.99
N PHE A 167 -14.58 -17.20 -2.78
CA PHE A 167 -14.27 -17.53 -4.17
C PHE A 167 -12.79 -17.51 -4.52
N VAL A 168 -11.97 -16.78 -3.76
CA VAL A 168 -10.56 -16.56 -4.07
C VAL A 168 -9.69 -16.66 -2.83
N THR A 169 -8.46 -17.14 -3.02
CA THR A 169 -7.40 -17.07 -2.03
C THR A 169 -6.47 -15.91 -2.39
N ARG A 170 -6.12 -15.11 -1.39
CA ARG A 170 -5.28 -13.90 -1.51
C ARG A 170 -4.04 -14.03 -0.66
N ASP A 171 -2.96 -13.42 -1.08
CA ASP A 171 -1.81 -13.24 -0.21
C ASP A 171 -2.15 -12.28 0.92
N LEU A 172 -1.64 -12.58 2.11
CA LEU A 172 -1.86 -11.79 3.32
C LEU A 172 -0.54 -11.45 3.97
N SER A 173 -0.37 -10.19 4.32
CA SER A 173 0.80 -9.70 5.06
C SER A 173 0.41 -8.61 6.03
N GLY A 174 1.22 -8.41 7.07
CA GLY A 174 1.00 -7.35 8.06
C GLY A 174 1.82 -7.56 9.32
N ARG A 175 1.37 -7.00 10.43
CA ARG A 175 2.09 -7.01 11.71
C ARG A 175 1.16 -7.12 12.91
N LEU A 176 1.74 -7.67 13.98
CA LEU A 176 1.20 -7.63 15.34
C LEU A 176 2.14 -6.79 16.22
N GLU A 177 1.65 -5.67 16.73
CA GLU A 177 2.37 -4.81 17.66
C GLU A 177 1.66 -4.74 19.01
N GLY A 178 2.30 -5.33 20.03
CA GLY A 178 1.59 -5.59 21.28
C GLY A 178 0.40 -6.50 21.00
N ASP A 179 -0.79 -6.01 21.27
CA ASP A 179 -2.09 -6.65 21.03
C ASP A 179 -2.80 -6.20 19.74
N VAL A 180 -2.25 -5.20 19.04
CA VAL A 180 -2.86 -4.65 17.83
C VAL A 180 -2.32 -5.37 16.59
N VAL A 181 -3.21 -6.01 15.85
CA VAL A 181 -2.91 -6.65 14.56
C VAL A 181 -3.45 -5.80 13.41
N ARG A 182 -2.64 -5.68 12.36
CA ARG A 182 -3.01 -5.06 11.09
C ARG A 182 -2.53 -5.95 9.96
N LEU A 183 -3.48 -6.41 9.13
CA LEU A 183 -3.21 -7.32 8.03
C LEU A 183 -3.81 -6.74 6.75
N ARG A 184 -3.11 -6.93 5.66
CA ARG A 184 -3.59 -6.59 4.32
C ARG A 184 -3.65 -7.84 3.47
N SER A 185 -4.78 -8.05 2.84
CA SER A 185 -5.01 -9.11 1.88
C SER A 185 -5.24 -8.52 0.51
N THR A 186 -4.40 -8.88 -0.46
CA THR A 186 -4.44 -8.36 -1.82
C THR A 186 -4.60 -9.49 -2.82
N TYR A 187 -5.42 -9.25 -3.83
CA TYR A 187 -5.55 -10.09 -5.01
C TYR A 187 -5.24 -9.23 -6.23
N SER A 188 -4.28 -9.66 -7.03
CA SER A 188 -3.93 -8.95 -8.28
C SER A 188 -4.63 -9.63 -9.44
N GLU A 189 -5.64 -8.99 -10.01
CA GLU A 189 -6.23 -9.40 -11.28
C GLU A 189 -5.52 -8.77 -12.48
N GLU A 190 -5.57 -9.44 -13.63
CA GLU A 190 -4.96 -8.94 -14.87
C GLU A 190 -5.60 -7.64 -15.37
N HIS A 191 -6.78 -7.27 -14.88
CA HIS A 191 -7.58 -6.13 -15.32
C HIS A 191 -7.61 -4.94 -14.36
N GLY A 192 -6.80 -4.94 -13.30
CA GLY A 192 -6.42 -3.72 -12.58
C GLY A 192 -7.18 -3.37 -11.30
N ASP A 193 -8.37 -3.88 -11.04
CA ASP A 193 -9.12 -3.57 -9.82
C ASP A 193 -8.96 -4.68 -8.78
N ALA A 194 -7.92 -4.57 -7.97
CA ALA A 194 -7.70 -5.49 -6.87
C ALA A 194 -8.49 -5.04 -5.64
N LEU A 195 -9.53 -5.79 -5.28
CA LEU A 195 -10.18 -5.62 -4.00
C LEU A 195 -9.16 -5.92 -2.88
N THR A 196 -8.83 -4.90 -2.11
CA THR A 196 -7.93 -5.01 -0.96
C THR A 196 -8.76 -5.06 0.32
N PHE A 197 -8.47 -6.04 1.18
CA PHE A 197 -9.01 -6.13 2.53
C PHE A 197 -7.92 -5.67 3.51
N THR A 198 -8.20 -4.63 4.27
CA THR A 198 -7.33 -4.17 5.37
C THR A 198 -8.00 -4.48 6.70
N PHE A 199 -7.52 -5.52 7.36
CA PHE A 199 -7.98 -5.96 8.66
C PHE A 199 -7.22 -5.20 9.75
N SER A 200 -7.94 -4.56 10.66
CA SER A 200 -7.39 -3.97 11.88
C SER A 200 -8.11 -4.56 13.08
N GLY A 201 -7.39 -5.00 14.10
CA GLY A 201 -8.02 -5.65 15.24
C GLY A 201 -7.15 -5.74 16.48
N THR A 202 -7.77 -6.17 17.57
CA THR A 202 -7.11 -6.45 18.84
C THR A 202 -7.15 -7.93 19.13
N VAL A 203 -6.01 -8.48 19.52
CA VAL A 203 -5.82 -9.89 19.88
C VAL A 203 -6.10 -10.09 21.36
N THR A 204 -6.97 -11.02 21.71
CA THR A 204 -7.27 -11.42 23.07
C THR A 204 -7.32 -12.96 23.16
N GLY A 205 -6.24 -13.57 23.60
CA GLY A 205 -6.10 -15.04 23.58
C GLY A 205 -6.22 -15.60 22.17
N ASP A 206 -7.16 -16.52 21.98
CA ASP A 206 -7.43 -17.15 20.67
C ASP A 206 -8.54 -16.43 19.85
N GLN A 207 -8.77 -15.16 20.15
CA GLN A 207 -9.71 -14.31 19.44
C GLN A 207 -9.05 -13.03 18.93
N ILE A 208 -9.52 -12.56 17.78
CA ILE A 208 -9.20 -11.25 17.23
C ILE A 208 -10.53 -10.58 16.90
N SER A 209 -10.65 -9.29 17.18
CA SER A 209 -11.84 -8.51 16.80
C SER A 209 -11.46 -7.11 16.36
N GLY A 210 -12.20 -6.57 15.39
CA GLY A 210 -11.91 -5.24 14.90
C GLY A 210 -12.71 -4.80 13.67
N SER A 211 -12.10 -3.94 12.88
CA SER A 211 -12.67 -3.39 11.66
C SER A 211 -11.96 -3.91 10.41
N LEU A 212 -12.72 -3.99 9.34
CA LEU A 212 -12.25 -4.32 8.00
C LEU A 212 -12.56 -3.14 7.09
N ASP A 213 -11.54 -2.68 6.37
CA ASP A 213 -11.65 -1.67 5.32
C ASP A 213 -11.46 -2.34 3.95
N MET A 214 -12.38 -2.07 3.03
CA MET A 214 -12.36 -2.60 1.66
C MET A 214 -12.24 -1.47 0.62
N GLY A 215 -11.75 -0.30 1.03
CA GLY A 215 -11.63 0.87 0.19
C GLY A 215 -13.00 1.44 -0.20
N GLU A 216 -13.22 1.63 -1.49
CA GLU A 216 -14.50 2.17 -2.00
C GLU A 216 -15.73 1.27 -1.73
N TYR A 217 -15.53 0.00 -1.34
CA TYR A 217 -16.61 -0.94 -1.00
C TYR A 217 -17.03 -0.89 0.48
N LEU A 218 -16.68 0.20 1.18
CA LEU A 218 -17.04 0.47 2.57
C LEU A 218 -16.29 -0.41 3.59
N GLY A 219 -16.67 -0.24 4.85
CA GLY A 219 -16.12 -0.99 5.98
C GLY A 219 -17.04 -2.11 6.45
N ALA A 220 -16.45 -3.02 7.22
CA ALA A 220 -17.14 -4.09 7.92
C ALA A 220 -16.55 -4.25 9.32
N THR A 221 -17.19 -5.03 10.18
CA THR A 221 -16.58 -5.55 11.39
C THR A 221 -16.17 -7.00 11.18
N TRP A 222 -15.15 -7.45 11.91
CA TRP A 222 -14.72 -8.84 11.84
C TRP A 222 -14.31 -9.36 13.20
N THR A 223 -14.49 -10.66 13.35
CA THR A 223 -13.96 -11.42 14.48
C THR A 223 -13.30 -12.67 13.94
N ALA A 224 -12.16 -13.08 14.51
CA ALA A 224 -11.56 -14.35 14.15
C ALA A 224 -11.32 -15.19 15.41
N THR A 225 -11.49 -16.50 15.24
CA THR A 225 -11.23 -17.48 16.28
C THR A 225 -10.22 -18.49 15.75
N ARG A 226 -9.22 -18.80 16.58
CA ARG A 226 -8.22 -19.82 16.24
C ARG A 226 -8.88 -21.18 16.13
N ARG A 227 -8.60 -21.93 15.08
CA ARG A 227 -9.00 -23.33 14.98
C ARG A 227 -8.13 -24.21 15.89
N ALA A 228 -8.77 -25.03 16.69
CA ALA A 228 -8.06 -26.09 17.41
C ALA A 228 -7.52 -27.11 16.38
N VAL A 229 -6.24 -27.46 16.52
CA VAL A 229 -5.58 -28.52 15.75
C VAL A 229 -5.98 -29.86 16.31
#